data_2ae03b2a757b7d2949b20093d1c8c337
#
_entry.id   2ae03b2a757b7d2949b20093d1c8c337
#
_cell.length_a   1.000
_cell.length_b   1.000
_cell.length_c   1.000
_cell.angle_alpha   90.00
_cell.angle_beta   90.00
_cell.angle_gamma   90.00
#
_symmetry.space_group_name_H-M   'P 1'
#
loop_
_entity.id
_entity.type
_entity.pdbx_description
1 polymer ?
#
loop_
_entity_poly.entity_id
_entity_poly.type
_entity_poly.pdbx_seq_one_letter_code
_entity_poly.pdbx_strand_id
1 'polypeptide(L)'
;MTQVRISDALRAVAFEPTRDLTEALDLFYAPDYTHRSDGKTLDRAEFAEMVTRVRAQIVDGTVTVLDELRDGSLYAERHVFEVTMADGSTARREIAIFGTYAEDGRFRHLSETGFDLPADDVA
;
A
#
# COMPACT_ATOMS: atom_id res chain seq x y z
N MET A 1 0.83 0.04 -21.95
CA MET A 1 1.12 0.81 -20.74
C MET A 1 1.43 -0.13 -19.59
N THR A 2 2.42 0.23 -18.82
CA THR A 2 2.87 -0.61 -17.71
C THR A 2 1.92 -0.46 -16.52
N GLN A 3 1.41 -1.58 -16.04
CA GLN A 3 0.59 -1.62 -14.84
C GLN A 3 1.49 -1.58 -13.60
N VAL A 4 1.12 -0.76 -12.63
CA VAL A 4 1.90 -0.61 -11.40
C VAL A 4 1.67 -1.78 -10.43
N ARG A 5 2.54 -1.91 -9.44
CA ARG A 5 2.49 -2.98 -8.44
C ARG A 5 2.38 -2.38 -7.04
N ILE A 6 1.67 -3.10 -6.17
CA ILE A 6 1.48 -2.67 -4.78
C ILE A 6 2.82 -2.56 -4.03
N SER A 7 3.73 -3.50 -4.21
CA SER A 7 5.00 -3.45 -3.50
C SER A 7 5.80 -2.19 -3.82
N ASP A 8 5.79 -1.77 -5.10
CA ASP A 8 6.45 -0.54 -5.51
C ASP A 8 5.74 0.69 -4.96
N ALA A 9 4.40 0.68 -4.96
CA ALA A 9 3.61 1.78 -4.42
C ALA A 9 3.84 1.96 -2.91
N LEU A 10 3.86 0.88 -2.15
CA LEU A 10 4.11 0.93 -0.71
C LEU A 10 5.48 1.51 -0.39
N ARG A 11 6.51 1.08 -1.11
CA ARG A 11 7.85 1.62 -0.92
C ARG A 11 7.87 3.13 -1.19
N ALA A 12 7.25 3.54 -2.29
CA ALA A 12 7.28 4.94 -2.70
C ALA A 12 6.51 5.86 -1.75
N VAL A 13 5.33 5.42 -1.27
CA VAL A 13 4.46 6.30 -0.48
C VAL A 13 4.68 6.19 1.02
N ALA A 14 5.20 5.06 1.51
CA ALA A 14 5.30 4.82 2.96
C ALA A 14 6.72 4.59 3.45
N PHE A 15 7.57 3.89 2.70
CA PHE A 15 8.86 3.41 3.18
C PHE A 15 10.06 4.22 2.67
N GLU A 16 9.84 5.19 1.79
CA GLU A 16 10.88 6.08 1.28
C GLU A 16 10.56 7.52 1.66
N PRO A 17 10.86 7.93 2.91
CA PRO A 17 10.39 9.22 3.43
C PRO A 17 10.99 10.46 2.75
N THR A 18 12.09 10.29 2.01
CA THR A 18 12.71 11.38 1.26
C THR A 18 12.05 11.63 -0.09
N ARG A 19 11.20 10.71 -0.55
CA ARG A 19 10.53 10.82 -1.83
C ARG A 19 9.33 11.77 -1.71
N ASP A 20 9.14 12.63 -2.71
CA ASP A 20 7.98 13.52 -2.74
C ASP A 20 6.70 12.70 -2.80
N LEU A 21 5.84 12.87 -1.79
CA LEU A 21 4.62 12.10 -1.67
C LEU A 21 3.63 12.38 -2.79
N THR A 22 3.48 13.64 -3.19
CA THR A 22 2.57 14.01 -4.29
C THR A 22 2.99 13.32 -5.59
N GLU A 23 4.28 13.34 -5.91
CA GLU A 23 4.79 12.66 -7.09
C GLU A 23 4.58 11.15 -7.01
N ALA A 24 4.82 10.57 -5.84
CA ALA A 24 4.63 9.13 -5.64
C ALA A 24 3.16 8.74 -5.81
N LEU A 25 2.24 9.51 -5.24
CA LEU A 25 0.81 9.28 -5.40
C LEU A 25 0.40 9.35 -6.88
N ASP A 26 0.91 10.35 -7.60
CA ASP A 26 0.59 10.52 -9.02
C ASP A 26 1.12 9.40 -9.90
N LEU A 27 2.25 8.78 -9.51
CA LEU A 27 2.80 7.64 -10.25
C LEU A 27 1.94 6.39 -10.14
N PHE A 28 1.33 6.15 -8.99
CA PHE A 28 0.71 4.85 -8.69
C PHE A 28 -0.81 4.89 -8.65
N TYR A 29 -1.43 6.04 -8.42
CA TYR A 29 -2.86 6.14 -8.17
C TYR A 29 -3.53 7.12 -9.12
N ALA A 30 -4.64 6.68 -9.74
CA ALA A 30 -5.42 7.52 -10.64
C ALA A 30 -6.04 8.70 -9.89
N PRO A 31 -6.39 9.80 -10.61
CA PRO A 31 -6.98 10.98 -9.96
C PRO A 31 -8.29 10.69 -9.23
N ASP A 32 -9.04 9.70 -9.67
CA ASP A 32 -10.31 9.28 -9.07
C ASP A 32 -10.18 8.04 -8.19
N TYR A 33 -8.96 7.75 -7.71
CA TYR A 33 -8.68 6.58 -6.89
C TYR A 33 -9.56 6.52 -5.64
N THR A 34 -10.04 5.32 -5.31
CA THR A 34 -10.70 5.03 -4.04
C THR A 34 -10.00 3.88 -3.34
N HIS A 35 -10.00 3.93 -2.02
CA HIS A 35 -9.29 2.95 -1.19
C HIS A 35 -10.23 2.43 -0.11
N ARG A 36 -10.42 1.11 -0.10
CA ARG A 36 -11.22 0.47 0.94
C ARG A 36 -10.30 -0.33 1.85
N SER A 37 -10.42 -0.09 3.15
CA SER A 37 -9.64 -0.81 4.15
C SER A 37 -10.57 -1.22 5.27
N ASP A 38 -10.63 -2.52 5.53
CA ASP A 38 -11.44 -3.10 6.61
C ASP A 38 -12.89 -2.58 6.61
N GLY A 39 -13.47 -2.48 5.42
CA GLY A 39 -14.87 -2.10 5.24
C GLY A 39 -15.14 -0.61 5.13
N LYS A 40 -14.13 0.24 5.29
CA LYS A 40 -14.28 1.69 5.17
C LYS A 40 -13.64 2.18 3.88
N THR A 41 -14.39 2.97 3.10
CA THR A 41 -13.90 3.52 1.82
C THR A 41 -13.48 4.96 1.98
N LEU A 42 -12.29 5.28 1.48
CA LEU A 42 -11.72 6.62 1.44
C LEU A 42 -11.64 7.08 -0.01
N ASP A 43 -11.87 8.37 -0.25
CA ASP A 43 -11.54 8.95 -1.55
C ASP A 43 -10.04 9.24 -1.62
N ARG A 44 -9.57 9.73 -2.77
CA ARG A 44 -8.13 9.94 -2.96
C ARG A 44 -7.55 10.96 -1.99
N ALA A 45 -8.29 12.02 -1.68
CA ALA A 45 -7.84 13.04 -0.74
C ALA A 45 -7.72 12.48 0.69
N GLU A 46 -8.71 11.72 1.13
CA GLU A 46 -8.69 11.06 2.43
C GLU A 46 -7.58 10.02 2.52
N PHE A 47 -7.37 9.27 1.43
CA PHE A 47 -6.27 8.31 1.33
C PHE A 47 -4.91 9.01 1.46
N ALA A 48 -4.73 10.13 0.76
CA ALA A 48 -3.49 10.91 0.84
C ALA A 48 -3.22 11.43 2.25
N GLU A 49 -4.26 11.86 2.97
CA GLU A 49 -4.15 12.29 4.36
C GLU A 49 -3.72 11.13 5.25
N MET A 50 -4.32 9.96 5.06
CA MET A 50 -3.97 8.76 5.82
C MET A 50 -2.51 8.39 5.60
N VAL A 51 -2.06 8.36 4.35
CA VAL A 51 -0.69 8.01 4.00
C VAL A 51 0.29 9.02 4.59
N THR A 52 -0.06 10.30 4.58
CA THR A 52 0.78 11.34 5.19
C THR A 52 1.01 11.07 6.67
N ARG A 53 -0.05 10.71 7.39
CA ARG A 53 0.07 10.38 8.83
C ARG A 53 0.91 9.12 9.07
N VAL A 54 0.66 8.08 8.29
CA VAL A 54 1.39 6.81 8.41
C VAL A 54 2.88 7.03 8.12
N ARG A 55 3.17 7.73 7.02
CA ARG A 55 4.54 8.00 6.59
C ARG A 55 5.34 8.75 7.65
N ALA A 56 4.71 9.68 8.35
CA ALA A 56 5.36 10.46 9.41
C ALA A 56 5.77 9.61 10.61
N GLN A 57 5.16 8.45 10.81
CA GLN A 57 5.39 7.58 11.95
C GLN A 57 6.36 6.43 11.66
N ILE A 58 6.62 6.15 10.39
CA ILE A 58 7.48 5.02 9.98
C ILE A 58 8.91 5.49 9.77
N VAL A 59 9.85 4.79 10.41
CA VAL A 59 11.29 5.02 10.24
C VAL A 59 11.84 4.11 9.15
N ASP A 60 11.36 2.86 9.09
CA ASP A 60 11.84 1.88 8.14
C ASP A 60 10.73 0.87 7.86
N GLY A 61 10.74 0.28 6.68
CA GLY A 61 9.76 -0.70 6.32
C GLY A 61 10.21 -1.59 5.18
N THR A 62 9.71 -2.83 5.19
CA THR A 62 9.93 -3.80 4.12
C THR A 62 8.60 -4.42 3.72
N VAL A 63 8.53 -4.90 2.49
CA VAL A 63 7.37 -5.62 1.98
C VAL A 63 7.83 -6.88 1.26
N THR A 64 7.19 -8.00 1.60
CA THR A 64 7.43 -9.29 0.96
C THR A 64 6.15 -9.75 0.27
N VAL A 65 6.18 -9.87 -1.04
CA VAL A 65 5.03 -10.33 -1.82
C VAL A 65 4.91 -11.84 -1.71
N LEU A 66 3.73 -12.31 -1.30
CA LEU A 66 3.45 -13.75 -1.22
C LEU A 66 2.81 -14.26 -2.50
N ASP A 67 1.83 -13.56 -3.03
CA ASP A 67 1.13 -13.89 -4.26
C ASP A 67 0.78 -12.62 -5.00
N GLU A 68 0.79 -12.67 -6.33
CA GLU A 68 0.39 -11.55 -7.16
C GLU A 68 -0.12 -12.08 -8.48
N LEU A 69 -1.27 -11.57 -8.94
CA LEU A 69 -1.79 -11.91 -10.25
C LEU A 69 -2.56 -10.74 -10.85
N ARG A 70 -2.61 -10.74 -12.17
CA ARG A 70 -3.32 -9.74 -12.95
C ARG A 70 -4.12 -10.42 -14.04
N ASP A 71 -5.29 -9.87 -14.33
CA ASP A 71 -6.09 -10.31 -15.47
C ASP A 71 -6.80 -9.08 -16.03
N GLY A 72 -6.27 -8.54 -17.14
CA GLY A 72 -6.76 -7.31 -17.72
C GLY A 72 -6.67 -6.15 -16.75
N SER A 73 -7.81 -5.58 -16.37
CA SER A 73 -7.88 -4.49 -15.42
C SER A 73 -7.97 -4.95 -13.97
N LEU A 74 -7.97 -6.26 -13.72
CA LEU A 74 -8.09 -6.80 -12.36
C LEU A 74 -6.72 -7.08 -11.76
N TYR A 75 -6.60 -6.85 -10.46
CA TYR A 75 -5.36 -7.04 -9.72
C TYR A 75 -5.65 -7.69 -8.38
N ALA A 76 -4.87 -8.70 -8.02
CA ALA A 76 -4.93 -9.31 -6.70
C ALA A 76 -3.53 -9.57 -6.20
N GLU A 77 -3.32 -9.39 -4.90
CA GLU A 77 -2.00 -9.53 -4.32
C GLU A 77 -2.12 -9.82 -2.83
N ARG A 78 -1.19 -10.60 -2.30
CA ARG A 78 -1.00 -10.76 -0.85
C ARG A 78 0.44 -10.45 -0.52
N HIS A 79 0.64 -9.70 0.56
CA HIS A 79 1.98 -9.39 1.04
C HIS A 79 2.04 -9.33 2.55
N VAL A 80 3.25 -9.41 3.07
CA VAL A 80 3.54 -9.11 4.48
C VAL A 80 4.41 -7.86 4.49
N PHE A 81 4.00 -6.85 5.27
CA PHE A 81 4.91 -5.74 5.54
C PHE A 81 5.40 -5.80 6.98
N GLU A 82 6.62 -5.28 7.18
CA GLU A 82 7.21 -5.09 8.49
C GLU A 82 7.66 -3.64 8.59
N VAL A 83 7.28 -2.97 9.66
CA VAL A 83 7.64 -1.57 9.86
C VAL A 83 8.25 -1.36 11.23
N THR A 84 9.18 -0.40 11.27
CA THR A 84 9.72 0.13 12.52
C THR A 84 9.18 1.55 12.65
N MET A 85 8.55 1.84 13.78
CA MET A 85 7.94 3.13 14.04
C MET A 85 8.95 4.07 14.72
N ALA A 86 8.64 5.37 14.69
CA ALA A 86 9.49 6.39 15.28
C ALA A 86 9.71 6.21 16.78
N ASP A 87 8.77 5.58 17.48
CA ASP A 87 8.90 5.28 18.91
C ASP A 87 9.69 3.99 19.20
N GLY A 88 10.24 3.35 18.16
CA GLY A 88 11.01 2.12 18.27
C GLY A 88 10.19 0.84 18.23
N SER A 89 8.86 0.93 18.24
CA SER A 89 8.01 -0.25 18.13
C SER A 89 8.05 -0.82 16.71
N THR A 90 7.71 -2.10 16.58
CA THR A 90 7.67 -2.80 15.30
C THR A 90 6.28 -3.41 15.10
N ALA A 91 5.90 -3.56 13.84
CA ALA A 91 4.64 -4.21 13.47
C ALA A 91 4.83 -5.06 12.23
N ARG A 92 4.18 -6.20 12.20
CA ARG A 92 4.09 -7.09 11.03
C ARG A 92 2.62 -7.32 10.73
N ARG A 93 2.27 -7.24 9.45
CA ARG A 93 0.87 -7.43 9.05
C ARG A 93 0.81 -8.11 7.70
N GLU A 94 -0.10 -9.08 7.57
CA GLU A 94 -0.40 -9.68 6.28
C GLU A 94 -1.63 -9.02 5.70
N ILE A 95 -1.53 -8.59 4.43
CA ILE A 95 -2.59 -7.88 3.72
C ILE A 95 -2.92 -8.65 2.45
N ALA A 96 -4.22 -8.83 2.21
CA ALA A 96 -4.74 -9.30 0.93
C ALA A 96 -5.46 -8.14 0.25
N ILE A 97 -5.14 -7.91 -1.01
CA ILE A 97 -5.64 -6.77 -1.79
C ILE A 97 -6.29 -7.29 -3.06
N PHE A 98 -7.43 -6.70 -3.38
CA PHE A 98 -8.09 -6.89 -4.67
C PHE A 98 -8.45 -5.53 -5.24
N GLY A 99 -8.23 -5.32 -6.53
CA GLY A 99 -8.52 -4.02 -7.09
C GLY A 99 -8.58 -3.96 -8.60
N THR A 100 -8.63 -2.75 -9.10
CA THR A 100 -8.73 -2.49 -10.53
C THR A 100 -7.75 -1.40 -10.95
N TYR A 101 -7.33 -1.50 -12.20
CA TYR A 101 -6.48 -0.51 -12.86
C TYR A 101 -7.31 0.49 -13.65
N ALA A 102 -6.85 1.74 -13.68
CA ALA A 102 -7.26 2.70 -14.70
C ALA A 102 -6.63 2.32 -16.05
N GLU A 103 -7.07 2.96 -17.13
CA GLU A 103 -6.58 2.66 -18.48
C GLU A 103 -5.07 2.87 -18.62
N ASP A 104 -4.51 3.82 -17.87
CA ASP A 104 -3.08 4.13 -17.93
C ASP A 104 -2.22 3.23 -17.06
N GLY A 105 -2.81 2.24 -16.39
CA GLY A 105 -2.08 1.28 -15.58
C GLY A 105 -1.88 1.68 -14.13
N ARG A 106 -2.39 2.85 -13.70
CA ARG A 106 -2.40 3.24 -12.28
C ARG A 106 -3.59 2.59 -11.58
N PHE A 107 -3.49 2.47 -10.26
CA PHE A 107 -4.60 1.92 -9.48
C PHE A 107 -5.79 2.87 -9.49
N ARG A 108 -6.97 2.35 -9.81
CA ARG A 108 -8.24 3.07 -9.71
C ARG A 108 -8.95 2.78 -8.40
N HIS A 109 -8.94 1.53 -7.98
CA HIS A 109 -9.57 1.10 -6.73
C HIS A 109 -8.79 -0.06 -6.14
N LEU A 110 -8.55 0.00 -4.83
CA LEU A 110 -8.00 -1.13 -4.09
C LEU A 110 -8.86 -1.38 -2.86
N SER A 111 -9.10 -2.66 -2.58
CA SER A 111 -9.79 -3.09 -1.37
C SER A 111 -8.86 -4.04 -0.63
N GLU A 112 -8.56 -3.71 0.63
CA GLU A 112 -7.65 -4.53 1.42
C GLU A 112 -8.30 -5.02 2.69
N THR A 113 -7.89 -6.22 3.09
CA THR A 113 -8.17 -6.79 4.40
C THR A 113 -6.90 -7.43 4.91
N GLY A 114 -6.75 -7.50 6.22
CA GLY A 114 -5.54 -8.06 6.76
C GLY A 114 -5.62 -8.34 8.23
N PHE A 115 -4.52 -8.85 8.75
CA PHE A 115 -4.41 -9.19 10.15
C PHE A 115 -2.97 -9.02 10.62
N ASP A 116 -2.82 -8.73 11.91
CA ASP A 116 -1.51 -8.57 12.52
C ASP A 116 -0.85 -9.94 12.71
N LEU A 117 0.45 -9.98 12.46
CA LEU A 117 1.29 -11.14 12.73
C LEU A 117 2.10 -10.88 14.00
N PRO A 118 2.54 -11.95 14.69
CA PRO A 118 3.45 -11.76 15.81
C PRO A 118 4.69 -11.00 15.37
N ALA A 119 5.06 -9.98 16.17
CA ALA A 119 6.21 -9.13 15.85
C ALA A 119 7.50 -9.92 15.85
N ASP A 120 7.57 -10.97 16.64
CA ASP A 120 8.73 -11.82 16.78
C ASP A 120 8.35 -13.22 16.34
N ASP A 121 8.43 -13.46 15.05
CA ASP A 121 8.20 -14.78 14.49
C ASP A 121 9.49 -15.58 14.59
N VAL A 122 9.79 -15.98 15.78
CA VAL A 122 10.94 -16.81 16.01
C VAL A 122 10.59 -18.23 15.55
N ALA A 123 11.10 -18.54 14.40
CA ALA A 123 10.94 -19.88 13.89
C ALA A 123 11.66 -20.87 14.82
#